data_a898a753b56df219af8e5d7d535a953e
#
_entry.id   a898a753b56df219af8e5d7d535a953e
#
_cell.length_a   1.000
_cell.length_b   1.000
_cell.length_c   1.000
_cell.angle_alpha   90.00
_cell.angle_beta   90.00
_cell.angle_gamma   90.00
#
_symmetry.space_group_name_H-M   'P 1'
#
loop_
_entity.id
_entity.type
_entity.pdbx_description
1 polymer ?
#
loop_
_entity_poly.entity_id
_entity_poly.type
_entity_poly.pdbx_seq_one_letter_code
_entity_poly.pdbx_strand_id
1 'polypeptide(L)'
;MPTADVREPGLRGQEPGLSVIRALEGADLPAVAGMFQRVLRKERTEAPASLIDYMRRFYLEAPGCGGELRSLVHVNDAGRVSGFVGVHVLPMQFNGRQLRAAICGSLMVEDHERDPMAGARLLKAYLDGPQDISFSETANDISTKLWTRLRGVVLPQYSLDWVRVMRPSSFVLGLSASRKKLARMLNPFAHALDRFYCRRMTSSERRWSGVAADGAGHGAFRTSQIDGDAFARLIEPLTAQFALRPKWAAGQLDHMLTDAAQKPDFGELVYASVASPVGTNVGAFAYHARAGGIGRVLQILALPGQAGSVIDCLIDDAAARGVSGLRGRIQPALLEAMLGRRIAFLTVASTVVHSRDPELLDAMKNSQAFLNGLAGEQWSRLIGGGFT
;
A
#
# COMPACT_ATOMS: atom_id res chain seq x y z
N MET A 1 -73.00 -3.24 36.35
CA MET A 1 -72.36 -3.34 35.02
C MET A 1 -70.91 -2.92 35.17
N PRO A 2 -69.97 -3.85 35.05
CA PRO A 2 -68.53 -3.51 35.13
C PRO A 2 -67.99 -3.14 33.74
N THR A 3 -67.22 -2.09 33.71
CA THR A 3 -66.50 -1.56 32.56
C THR A 3 -65.32 -2.48 32.24
N ALA A 4 -65.25 -2.91 30.99
CA ALA A 4 -64.14 -3.74 30.45
C ALA A 4 -62.85 -2.94 30.32
N ASP A 5 -61.80 -3.42 30.94
CA ASP A 5 -60.42 -2.95 30.87
C ASP A 5 -59.79 -3.47 29.53
N VAL A 6 -59.59 -2.60 28.57
CA VAL A 6 -58.95 -2.90 27.30
C VAL A 6 -57.43 -2.78 27.51
N ARG A 7 -56.76 -3.91 27.78
CA ARG A 7 -55.30 -4.00 27.77
C ARG A 7 -54.79 -3.88 26.37
N GLU A 8 -54.03 -2.81 26.10
CA GLU A 8 -53.21 -2.66 24.90
C GLU A 8 -52.18 -3.80 24.81
N PRO A 9 -51.92 -4.36 23.60
CA PRO A 9 -50.91 -5.36 23.42
C PRO A 9 -49.54 -4.71 23.57
N GLY A 10 -48.80 -5.07 24.63
CA GLY A 10 -47.44 -4.63 24.90
C GLY A 10 -46.51 -4.83 23.70
N LEU A 11 -45.82 -3.75 23.35
CA LEU A 11 -44.62 -3.77 22.49
C LEU A 11 -43.68 -4.88 22.95
N ARG A 12 -43.61 -5.94 22.15
CA ARG A 12 -42.56 -6.95 22.31
C ARG A 12 -41.23 -6.25 22.12
N GLY A 13 -40.48 -6.03 23.20
CA GLY A 13 -39.10 -5.64 23.14
C GLY A 13 -38.34 -6.66 22.27
N GLN A 14 -37.75 -6.21 21.18
CA GLN A 14 -36.79 -6.99 20.44
C GLN A 14 -35.67 -7.33 21.42
N GLU A 15 -35.45 -8.61 21.67
CA GLU A 15 -34.26 -9.06 22.37
C GLU A 15 -33.03 -8.45 21.67
N PRO A 16 -32.05 -7.88 22.41
CA PRO A 16 -30.86 -7.33 21.81
C PRO A 16 -30.16 -8.47 21.06
N GLY A 17 -30.15 -8.36 19.71
CA GLY A 17 -29.49 -9.32 18.84
C GLY A 17 -28.00 -9.38 19.18
N LEU A 18 -27.45 -10.58 19.29
CA LEU A 18 -26.01 -10.76 19.46
C LEU A 18 -25.27 -10.24 18.23
N SER A 19 -24.23 -9.43 18.41
CA SER A 19 -23.40 -8.99 17.30
C SER A 19 -22.74 -10.19 16.61
N VAL A 20 -22.70 -10.20 15.27
CA VAL A 20 -22.25 -11.33 14.46
C VAL A 20 -21.12 -10.92 13.53
N ILE A 21 -20.13 -11.80 13.36
CA ILE A 21 -19.12 -11.67 12.31
C ILE A 21 -19.43 -12.71 11.22
N ARG A 22 -19.53 -12.25 9.99
CA ARG A 22 -19.79 -13.10 8.83
C ARG A 22 -19.00 -12.63 7.59
N ALA A 23 -19.01 -13.43 6.56
CA ALA A 23 -18.44 -13.05 5.27
C ALA A 23 -19.16 -11.84 4.68
N LEU A 24 -18.38 -11.01 3.96
CA LEU A 24 -18.89 -9.90 3.16
C LEU A 24 -19.80 -10.41 2.05
N GLU A 25 -20.95 -9.76 1.89
CA GLU A 25 -21.88 -9.98 0.81
C GLU A 25 -22.05 -8.71 -0.06
N GLY A 26 -22.55 -8.88 -1.29
CA GLY A 26 -22.76 -7.75 -2.20
C GLY A 26 -23.69 -6.66 -1.64
N ALA A 27 -24.65 -7.04 -0.82
CA ALA A 27 -25.58 -6.12 -0.15
C ALA A 27 -24.91 -5.23 0.90
N ASP A 28 -23.74 -5.64 1.45
CA ASP A 28 -23.01 -4.87 2.47
C ASP A 28 -22.16 -3.74 1.88
N LEU A 29 -21.85 -3.82 0.59
CA LEU A 29 -20.89 -2.92 -0.07
C LEU A 29 -21.22 -1.43 0.09
N PRO A 30 -22.48 -0.97 -0.01
CA PRO A 30 -22.79 0.44 0.23
C PRO A 30 -22.41 0.90 1.64
N ALA A 31 -22.70 0.08 2.66
CA ALA A 31 -22.36 0.37 4.04
C ALA A 31 -20.83 0.38 4.26
N VAL A 32 -20.12 -0.60 3.71
CA VAL A 32 -18.65 -0.71 3.77
C VAL A 32 -17.98 0.47 3.06
N ALA A 33 -18.45 0.87 1.87
CA ALA A 33 -17.94 2.02 1.13
C ALA A 33 -18.16 3.34 1.88
N GLY A 34 -19.37 3.52 2.49
CA GLY A 34 -19.65 4.65 3.35
C GLY A 34 -18.73 4.71 4.57
N MET A 35 -18.50 3.57 5.23
CA MET A 35 -17.54 3.45 6.33
C MET A 35 -16.10 3.79 5.88
N PHE A 36 -15.68 3.34 4.72
CA PHE A 36 -14.37 3.65 4.15
C PHE A 36 -14.18 5.17 3.96
N GLN A 37 -15.19 5.87 3.44
CA GLN A 37 -15.15 7.33 3.31
C GLN A 37 -14.99 8.00 4.68
N ARG A 38 -15.83 7.63 5.66
CA ARG A 38 -15.81 8.26 6.99
C ARG A 38 -14.58 7.93 7.81
N VAL A 39 -14.20 6.64 7.89
CA VAL A 39 -13.15 6.15 8.82
C VAL A 39 -11.76 6.36 8.23
N LEU A 40 -11.53 6.00 6.97
CA LEU A 40 -10.18 6.04 6.37
C LEU A 40 -9.91 7.32 5.60
N ARG A 41 -10.87 7.81 4.80
CA ARG A 41 -10.68 9.04 4.01
C ARG A 41 -10.99 10.32 4.78
N LYS A 42 -11.69 10.21 5.91
CA LYS A 42 -12.16 11.35 6.71
C LYS A 42 -13.09 12.29 5.92
N GLU A 43 -13.83 11.73 4.98
CA GLU A 43 -14.82 12.42 4.16
C GLU A 43 -16.22 12.12 4.67
N ARG A 44 -17.10 13.14 4.68
CA ARG A 44 -18.50 13.02 5.15
C ARG A 44 -19.51 12.87 3.99
N THR A 45 -19.02 12.85 2.76
CA THR A 45 -19.84 12.64 1.56
C THR A 45 -20.27 11.19 1.45
N GLU A 46 -21.40 10.95 0.80
CA GLU A 46 -21.81 9.61 0.43
C GLU A 46 -20.76 8.92 -0.45
N ALA A 47 -20.66 7.61 -0.34
CA ALA A 47 -19.75 6.83 -1.15
C ALA A 47 -20.19 6.87 -2.63
N PRO A 48 -19.35 7.28 -3.56
CA PRO A 48 -19.71 7.27 -4.97
C PRO A 48 -19.90 5.83 -5.47
N ALA A 49 -20.79 5.67 -6.45
CA ALA A 49 -21.06 4.36 -7.05
C ALA A 49 -19.78 3.68 -7.58
N SER A 50 -18.87 4.46 -8.13
CA SER A 50 -17.56 3.97 -8.61
C SER A 50 -16.70 3.34 -7.51
N LEU A 51 -16.78 3.78 -6.26
CA LEU A 51 -16.11 3.16 -5.13
C LEU A 51 -16.79 1.83 -4.76
N ILE A 52 -18.13 1.79 -4.75
CA ILE A 52 -18.88 0.57 -4.46
C ILE A 52 -18.58 -0.51 -5.51
N ASP A 53 -18.59 -0.15 -6.79
CA ASP A 53 -18.26 -1.05 -7.90
C ASP A 53 -16.81 -1.50 -7.85
N TYR A 54 -15.89 -0.62 -7.47
CA TYR A 54 -14.50 -0.99 -7.26
C TYR A 54 -14.35 -2.00 -6.12
N MET A 55 -14.99 -1.76 -4.97
CA MET A 55 -14.94 -2.68 -3.83
C MET A 55 -15.58 -4.04 -4.16
N ARG A 56 -16.62 -4.08 -4.98
CA ARG A 56 -17.21 -5.33 -5.48
C ARG A 56 -16.16 -6.14 -6.25
N ARG A 57 -15.55 -5.52 -7.25
CA ARG A 57 -14.49 -6.17 -8.05
C ARG A 57 -13.31 -6.60 -7.20
N PHE A 58 -12.89 -5.74 -6.26
CA PHE A 58 -11.69 -5.96 -5.46
C PHE A 58 -11.86 -7.05 -4.40
N TYR A 59 -13.00 -7.09 -3.69
CA TYR A 59 -13.22 -7.99 -2.56
C TYR A 59 -14.06 -9.23 -2.88
N LEU A 60 -14.84 -9.22 -3.97
CA LEU A 60 -15.75 -10.31 -4.30
C LEU A 60 -15.42 -11.01 -5.63
N GLU A 61 -14.86 -10.29 -6.61
CA GLU A 61 -14.69 -10.78 -7.97
C GLU A 61 -13.21 -10.92 -8.41
N ALA A 62 -12.27 -10.34 -7.67
CA ALA A 62 -10.84 -10.38 -8.03
C ALA A 62 -10.30 -11.84 -8.05
N PRO A 63 -9.26 -12.11 -8.86
CA PRO A 63 -8.61 -13.42 -8.86
C PRO A 63 -8.16 -13.82 -7.44
N GLY A 64 -8.59 -15.00 -7.00
CA GLY A 64 -8.36 -15.50 -5.63
C GLY A 64 -9.48 -15.20 -4.64
N CYS A 65 -10.47 -14.35 -4.98
CA CYS A 65 -11.68 -14.17 -4.19
C CYS A 65 -12.63 -15.38 -4.33
N GLY A 66 -13.51 -15.59 -3.35
CA GLY A 66 -14.56 -16.61 -3.40
C GLY A 66 -14.21 -17.97 -2.81
N GLY A 67 -12.96 -18.18 -2.38
CA GLY A 67 -12.54 -19.36 -1.62
C GLY A 67 -12.90 -19.27 -0.12
N GLU A 68 -12.16 -20.00 0.70
CA GLU A 68 -12.30 -19.98 2.16
C GLU A 68 -11.82 -18.66 2.80
N LEU A 69 -10.96 -17.89 2.10
CA LEU A 69 -10.42 -16.60 2.55
C LEU A 69 -11.31 -15.47 2.04
N ARG A 70 -12.17 -14.96 2.89
CA ARG A 70 -13.14 -13.92 2.55
C ARG A 70 -12.93 -12.68 3.42
N SER A 71 -13.26 -11.52 2.86
CA SER A 71 -13.46 -10.29 3.65
C SER A 71 -14.61 -10.50 4.63
N LEU A 72 -14.50 -9.92 5.83
CA LEU A 72 -15.49 -10.11 6.89
C LEU A 72 -16.15 -8.79 7.28
N VAL A 73 -17.41 -8.86 7.66
CA VAL A 73 -18.16 -7.75 8.26
C VAL A 73 -18.55 -8.08 9.69
N HIS A 74 -18.56 -7.06 10.52
CA HIS A 74 -19.18 -7.10 11.84
C HIS A 74 -20.54 -6.45 11.74
N VAL A 75 -21.58 -7.18 12.11
CA VAL A 75 -22.97 -6.72 12.19
C VAL A 75 -23.31 -6.53 13.65
N ASN A 76 -23.75 -5.32 14.04
CA ASN A 76 -24.09 -5.00 15.40
C ASN A 76 -25.48 -5.55 15.81
N ASP A 77 -25.85 -5.36 17.07
CA ASP A 77 -27.14 -5.78 17.67
C ASP A 77 -28.37 -5.20 16.97
N ALA A 78 -28.21 -4.05 16.26
CA ALA A 78 -29.26 -3.44 15.45
C ALA A 78 -29.31 -3.98 14.01
N GLY A 79 -28.57 -5.03 13.66
CA GLY A 79 -28.53 -5.62 12.32
C GLY A 79 -27.76 -4.79 11.28
N ARG A 80 -26.98 -3.78 11.70
CA ARG A 80 -26.24 -2.89 10.79
C ARG A 80 -24.78 -3.28 10.72
N VAL A 81 -24.19 -3.19 9.53
CA VAL A 81 -22.74 -3.33 9.34
C VAL A 81 -22.03 -2.18 10.08
N SER A 82 -21.22 -2.50 11.07
CA SER A 82 -20.50 -1.56 11.93
C SER A 82 -18.98 -1.80 11.96
N GLY A 83 -18.50 -2.84 11.28
CA GLY A 83 -17.08 -3.11 11.11
C GLY A 83 -16.80 -3.91 9.85
N PHE A 84 -15.57 -3.80 9.36
CA PHE A 84 -15.13 -4.46 8.15
C PHE A 84 -13.63 -4.77 8.22
N VAL A 85 -13.24 -5.93 7.74
CA VAL A 85 -11.85 -6.27 7.39
C VAL A 85 -11.81 -6.77 5.95
N GLY A 86 -11.10 -6.02 5.11
CA GLY A 86 -10.84 -6.41 3.73
C GLY A 86 -9.72 -7.45 3.68
N VAL A 87 -9.91 -8.49 2.87
CA VAL A 87 -8.94 -9.56 2.65
C VAL A 87 -8.60 -9.63 1.17
N HIS A 88 -7.31 -9.45 0.87
CA HIS A 88 -6.76 -9.73 -0.44
C HIS A 88 -5.90 -11.00 -0.37
N VAL A 89 -6.22 -11.99 -1.19
CA VAL A 89 -5.51 -13.28 -1.20
C VAL A 89 -4.29 -13.19 -2.11
N LEU A 90 -3.13 -13.52 -1.57
CA LEU A 90 -1.88 -13.54 -2.31
C LEU A 90 -1.26 -14.95 -2.23
N PRO A 91 -1.25 -15.70 -3.35
CA PRO A 91 -0.46 -16.93 -3.43
C PRO A 91 1.01 -16.62 -3.22
N MET A 92 1.67 -17.35 -2.36
CA MET A 92 3.09 -17.21 -2.05
C MET A 92 3.80 -18.56 -2.14
N GLN A 93 5.11 -18.53 -2.13
CA GLN A 93 5.95 -19.71 -1.98
C GLN A 93 7.06 -19.45 -0.96
N PHE A 94 7.42 -20.49 -0.22
CA PHE A 94 8.55 -20.51 0.69
C PHE A 94 9.39 -21.74 0.41
N ASN A 95 10.62 -21.54 -0.09
CA ASN A 95 11.51 -22.65 -0.47
C ASN A 95 10.84 -23.71 -1.36
N GLY A 96 10.00 -23.28 -2.30
CA GLY A 96 9.26 -24.17 -3.22
C GLY A 96 7.90 -24.65 -2.67
N ARG A 97 7.63 -24.56 -1.36
CA ARG A 97 6.32 -24.87 -0.76
C ARG A 97 5.31 -23.76 -1.10
N GLN A 98 4.17 -24.16 -1.67
CA GLN A 98 3.07 -23.23 -1.95
C GLN A 98 2.37 -22.82 -0.65
N LEU A 99 2.02 -21.55 -0.54
CA LEU A 99 1.39 -20.95 0.62
C LEU A 99 0.25 -20.02 0.21
N ARG A 100 -0.69 -19.82 1.12
CA ARG A 100 -1.74 -18.83 0.99
C ARG A 100 -1.50 -17.70 1.99
N ALA A 101 -1.24 -16.51 1.48
CA ALA A 101 -1.22 -15.31 2.31
C ALA A 101 -2.54 -14.56 2.19
N ALA A 102 -2.99 -13.98 3.30
CA ALA A 102 -4.09 -13.05 3.37
C ALA A 102 -3.55 -11.67 3.76
N ILE A 103 -3.75 -10.67 2.91
CA ILE A 103 -3.41 -9.29 3.20
C ILE A 103 -4.63 -8.65 3.85
N CYS A 104 -4.45 -8.14 5.07
CA CYS A 104 -5.47 -7.43 5.82
C CYS A 104 -5.50 -5.97 5.39
N GLY A 105 -6.41 -5.62 4.51
CA GLY A 105 -6.65 -4.25 4.09
C GLY A 105 -7.92 -3.66 4.72
N SER A 106 -7.89 -2.35 4.97
CA SER A 106 -9.09 -1.60 5.36
C SER A 106 -9.79 -2.10 6.63
N LEU A 107 -9.03 -2.47 7.68
CA LEU A 107 -9.64 -2.78 8.99
C LEU A 107 -10.31 -1.53 9.55
N MET A 108 -11.63 -1.54 9.64
CA MET A 108 -12.47 -0.41 10.04
C MET A 108 -13.51 -0.84 11.05
N VAL A 109 -13.80 0.02 12.03
CA VAL A 109 -14.92 -0.12 12.96
C VAL A 109 -15.52 1.25 13.21
N GLU A 110 -16.84 1.34 13.11
CA GLU A 110 -17.63 2.48 13.59
C GLU A 110 -18.19 2.18 14.98
N ASP A 111 -18.58 3.23 15.70
CA ASP A 111 -19.20 3.14 17.02
C ASP A 111 -18.37 2.33 18.07
N HIS A 112 -17.03 2.46 17.98
CA HIS A 112 -16.10 1.78 18.90
C HIS A 112 -16.36 2.10 20.40
N GLU A 113 -17.06 3.20 20.67
CA GLU A 113 -17.50 3.54 22.05
C GLU A 113 -18.60 2.59 22.56
N ARG A 114 -19.50 2.12 21.67
CA ARG A 114 -20.56 1.17 22.00
C ARG A 114 -20.05 -0.26 22.07
N ASP A 115 -19.12 -0.62 21.18
CA ASP A 115 -18.52 -1.94 21.12
C ASP A 115 -17.00 -1.86 20.97
N PRO A 116 -16.28 -1.61 22.09
CA PRO A 116 -14.82 -1.47 22.07
C PRO A 116 -14.08 -2.72 21.60
N MET A 117 -14.73 -3.88 21.66
CA MET A 117 -14.14 -5.17 21.29
C MET A 117 -14.41 -5.60 19.85
N ALA A 118 -15.28 -4.89 19.11
CA ALA A 118 -15.63 -5.24 17.74
C ALA A 118 -14.41 -5.42 16.83
N GLY A 119 -13.46 -4.48 16.88
CA GLY A 119 -12.22 -4.56 16.09
C GLY A 119 -11.33 -5.75 16.47
N ALA A 120 -11.24 -6.07 17.75
CA ALA A 120 -10.45 -7.22 18.22
C ALA A 120 -11.09 -8.54 17.79
N ARG A 121 -12.42 -8.65 17.91
CA ARG A 121 -13.16 -9.84 17.45
C ARG A 121 -13.05 -10.03 15.95
N LEU A 122 -13.20 -8.94 15.18
CA LEU A 122 -13.11 -8.96 13.72
C LEU A 122 -11.70 -9.37 13.26
N LEU A 123 -10.65 -8.78 13.86
CA LEU A 123 -9.28 -9.15 13.55
C LEU A 123 -8.98 -10.60 13.99
N LYS A 124 -9.49 -11.04 15.15
CA LYS A 124 -9.32 -12.42 15.58
C LYS A 124 -9.97 -13.41 14.60
N ALA A 125 -11.21 -13.15 14.17
CA ALA A 125 -11.89 -13.98 13.19
C ALA A 125 -11.12 -14.07 11.85
N TYR A 126 -10.50 -12.98 11.42
CA TYR A 126 -9.61 -12.97 10.26
C TYR A 126 -8.35 -13.81 10.49
N LEU A 127 -7.68 -13.69 11.66
CA LEU A 127 -6.45 -14.42 11.96
C LEU A 127 -6.68 -15.91 12.19
N ASP A 128 -7.88 -16.31 12.61
CA ASP A 128 -8.28 -17.71 12.78
C ASP A 128 -8.57 -18.41 11.44
N GLY A 129 -8.52 -17.71 10.31
CA GLY A 129 -8.74 -18.26 8.97
C GLY A 129 -7.71 -19.31 8.54
N PRO A 130 -7.92 -19.93 7.36
CA PRO A 130 -7.11 -21.06 6.88
C PRO A 130 -5.82 -20.64 6.16
N GLN A 131 -5.45 -19.37 6.18
CA GLN A 131 -4.20 -18.86 5.58
C GLN A 131 -2.96 -19.29 6.38
N ASP A 132 -1.85 -19.45 5.67
CA ASP A 132 -0.55 -19.73 6.27
C ASP A 132 0.09 -18.47 6.84
N ILE A 133 -0.17 -17.31 6.19
CA ILE A 133 0.36 -16.01 6.56
C ILE A 133 -0.75 -14.97 6.51
N SER A 134 -0.83 -14.15 7.55
CA SER A 134 -1.63 -12.92 7.57
C SER A 134 -0.71 -11.73 7.71
N PHE A 135 -0.91 -10.66 6.94
CA PHE A 135 -0.14 -9.43 7.14
C PHE A 135 -0.89 -8.18 6.67
N SER A 136 -0.44 -7.02 7.15
CA SER A 136 -0.80 -5.70 6.66
C SER A 136 0.43 -4.82 6.64
N GLU A 137 0.60 -3.99 5.61
CA GLU A 137 1.71 -3.03 5.52
C GLU A 137 1.32 -1.61 5.97
N THR A 138 0.05 -1.40 6.28
CA THR A 138 -0.52 -0.07 6.56
C THR A 138 -1.15 0.06 7.95
N ALA A 139 -0.77 -0.82 8.90
CA ALA A 139 -1.30 -0.81 10.24
C ALA A 139 -0.93 0.49 10.98
N ASN A 140 -1.94 1.26 11.40
CA ASN A 140 -1.76 2.40 12.29
C ASN A 140 -1.53 1.93 13.74
N ASP A 141 -1.27 2.85 14.67
CA ASP A 141 -0.95 2.53 16.06
C ASP A 141 -2.03 1.68 16.76
N ILE A 142 -3.31 1.95 16.48
CA ILE A 142 -4.42 1.19 17.07
C ILE A 142 -4.42 -0.24 16.50
N SER A 143 -4.36 -0.36 15.18
CA SER A 143 -4.30 -1.65 14.50
C SER A 143 -3.06 -2.45 14.94
N THR A 144 -1.89 -1.83 15.01
CA THR A 144 -0.65 -2.47 15.47
C THR A 144 -0.80 -3.04 16.87
N LYS A 145 -1.41 -2.28 17.80
CA LYS A 145 -1.69 -2.77 19.16
C LYS A 145 -2.67 -3.95 19.18
N LEU A 146 -3.67 -3.95 18.30
CA LEU A 146 -4.60 -5.08 18.20
C LEU A 146 -3.89 -6.33 17.68
N TRP A 147 -3.08 -6.19 16.60
CA TRP A 147 -2.30 -7.29 16.07
C TRP A 147 -1.36 -7.90 17.11
N THR A 148 -0.61 -7.08 17.85
CA THR A 148 0.34 -7.57 18.88
C THR A 148 -0.37 -8.27 20.04
N ARG A 149 -1.55 -7.79 20.45
CA ARG A 149 -2.38 -8.48 21.46
C ARG A 149 -2.88 -9.85 20.97
N LEU A 150 -3.06 -10.03 19.69
CA LEU A 150 -3.45 -11.28 19.04
C LEU A 150 -2.25 -12.08 18.50
N ARG A 151 -1.07 -11.90 19.09
CA ARG A 151 0.19 -12.59 18.76
C ARG A 151 0.77 -12.25 17.38
N GLY A 152 0.33 -11.17 16.77
CA GLY A 152 0.98 -10.62 15.58
C GLY A 152 2.35 -10.02 15.91
N VAL A 153 3.24 -10.03 14.96
CA VAL A 153 4.61 -9.53 15.07
C VAL A 153 4.75 -8.28 14.20
N VAL A 154 5.33 -7.22 14.76
CA VAL A 154 5.72 -6.03 13.99
C VAL A 154 7.06 -6.31 13.32
N LEU A 155 7.17 -5.94 12.04
CA LEU A 155 8.42 -6.01 11.26
C LEU A 155 8.98 -4.60 11.05
N PRO A 156 9.82 -4.06 11.96
CA PRO A 156 10.30 -2.69 11.87
C PRO A 156 11.04 -2.41 10.56
N GLN A 157 11.83 -3.36 10.06
CA GLN A 157 12.61 -3.26 8.83
C GLN A 157 11.75 -3.19 7.55
N TYR A 158 10.46 -3.57 7.61
CA TYR A 158 9.48 -3.38 6.54
C TYR A 158 8.55 -2.19 6.79
N SER A 159 8.65 -1.53 7.96
CA SER A 159 7.70 -0.50 8.41
C SER A 159 8.14 0.92 8.03
N LEU A 160 9.29 1.08 7.39
CA LEU A 160 9.81 2.38 7.05
C LEU A 160 9.32 2.85 5.68
N ASP A 161 8.87 4.09 5.62
CA ASP A 161 8.80 4.84 4.37
C ASP A 161 10.12 5.57 4.15
N TRP A 162 10.57 5.64 2.92
CA TRP A 162 11.74 6.43 2.56
C TRP A 162 11.38 7.60 1.67
N VAL A 163 12.15 8.67 1.78
CA VAL A 163 11.95 9.91 1.02
C VAL A 163 13.29 10.40 0.48
N ARG A 164 13.34 10.68 -0.81
CA ARG A 164 14.45 11.35 -1.47
C ARG A 164 13.99 12.69 -2.02
N VAL A 165 14.48 13.79 -1.47
CA VAL A 165 14.19 15.14 -1.95
C VAL A 165 15.17 15.49 -3.06
N MET A 166 14.68 15.90 -4.22
CA MET A 166 15.49 16.31 -5.37
C MET A 166 15.38 17.81 -5.64
N ARG A 167 14.19 18.39 -5.46
CA ARG A 167 13.89 19.81 -5.65
C ARG A 167 13.16 20.36 -4.44
N PRO A 168 13.88 20.95 -3.46
CA PRO A 168 13.32 21.27 -2.15
C PRO A 168 12.07 22.14 -2.16
N SER A 169 12.07 23.25 -2.95
CA SER A 169 10.94 24.18 -2.98
C SER A 169 9.70 23.54 -3.58
N SER A 170 9.84 22.84 -4.71
CA SER A 170 8.75 22.09 -5.35
C SER A 170 8.27 20.92 -4.46
N PHE A 171 9.16 20.29 -3.71
CA PHE A 171 8.82 19.20 -2.79
C PHE A 171 7.94 19.70 -1.63
N VAL A 172 8.28 20.83 -1.01
CA VAL A 172 7.46 21.45 0.05
C VAL A 172 6.07 21.83 -0.47
N LEU A 173 6.00 22.38 -1.68
CA LEU A 173 4.72 22.66 -2.33
C LEU A 173 3.94 21.38 -2.63
N GLY A 174 4.61 20.32 -3.09
CA GLY A 174 4.01 19.02 -3.34
C GLY A 174 3.38 18.39 -2.09
N LEU A 175 4.02 18.55 -0.91
CA LEU A 175 3.44 18.15 0.38
C LEU A 175 2.19 18.96 0.74
N SER A 176 2.19 20.26 0.41
CA SER A 176 1.09 21.18 0.71
C SER A 176 -0.07 21.03 -0.30
N ALA A 177 0.21 20.70 -1.55
CA ALA A 177 -0.76 20.55 -2.64
C ALA A 177 -1.73 19.38 -2.42
N SER A 178 -1.36 18.39 -1.63
CA SER A 178 -2.25 17.31 -1.19
C SER A 178 -3.36 17.83 -0.26
N ARG A 179 -3.22 19.03 0.30
CA ARG A 179 -4.14 19.62 1.27
C ARG A 179 -4.89 20.86 0.78
N LYS A 180 -4.41 21.58 -0.26
CA LYS A 180 -5.05 22.83 -0.74
C LYS A 180 -4.85 23.03 -2.24
N LYS A 181 -5.94 23.31 -2.99
CA LYS A 181 -5.91 23.63 -4.44
C LYS A 181 -5.00 24.82 -4.77
N LEU A 182 -4.84 25.79 -3.85
CA LEU A 182 -4.01 26.99 -4.04
C LEU A 182 -2.51 26.66 -4.21
N ALA A 183 -2.00 25.61 -3.55
CA ALA A 183 -0.61 25.21 -3.66
C ALA A 183 -0.24 24.70 -5.09
N ARG A 184 -1.23 24.21 -5.86
CA ARG A 184 -1.01 23.80 -7.26
C ARG A 184 -0.73 24.98 -8.18
N MET A 185 -1.28 26.16 -7.90
CA MET A 185 -1.05 27.39 -8.69
C MET A 185 0.35 27.98 -8.51
N LEU A 186 1.03 27.67 -7.40
CA LEU A 186 2.38 28.15 -7.08
C LEU A 186 3.50 27.29 -7.65
N ASN A 187 3.16 26.15 -8.26
CA ASN A 187 4.14 25.19 -8.79
C ASN A 187 5.11 25.78 -9.83
N PRO A 188 4.68 26.61 -10.84
CA PRO A 188 5.61 27.19 -11.79
C PRO A 188 6.64 28.13 -11.15
N PHE A 189 6.26 28.86 -10.11
CA PHE A 189 7.18 29.76 -9.38
C PHE A 189 8.21 28.95 -8.57
N ALA A 190 7.81 27.83 -7.96
CA ALA A 190 8.73 26.96 -7.25
C ALA A 190 9.74 26.29 -8.21
N HIS A 191 9.32 25.91 -9.41
CA HIS A 191 10.24 25.41 -10.44
C HIS A 191 11.26 26.45 -10.91
N ALA A 192 10.83 27.71 -11.05
CA ALA A 192 11.74 28.81 -11.38
C ALA A 192 12.74 29.06 -10.22
N LEU A 193 12.26 29.03 -8.98
CA LEU A 193 13.09 29.21 -7.78
C LEU A 193 14.09 28.06 -7.62
N ASP A 194 13.66 26.80 -7.78
CA ASP A 194 14.55 25.63 -7.73
C ASP A 194 15.63 25.71 -8.82
N ARG A 195 15.25 26.13 -10.05
CA ARG A 195 16.20 26.29 -11.18
C ARG A 195 17.22 27.40 -10.91
N PHE A 196 16.78 28.49 -10.33
CA PHE A 196 17.65 29.62 -9.94
C PHE A 196 18.60 29.23 -8.79
N TYR A 197 18.08 28.54 -7.78
CA TYR A 197 18.86 28.04 -6.64
C TYR A 197 19.90 27.02 -7.10
N CYS A 198 19.52 26.04 -7.93
CA CYS A 198 20.43 25.03 -8.48
C CYS A 198 21.57 25.64 -9.33
N ARG A 199 21.32 26.76 -10.01
CA ARG A 199 22.38 27.46 -10.77
C ARG A 199 23.41 28.20 -9.89
N ARG A 200 23.02 28.58 -8.68
CA ARG A 200 23.87 29.31 -7.72
C ARG A 200 24.54 28.43 -6.66
N MET A 201 24.14 27.18 -6.57
CA MET A 201 24.71 26.26 -5.58
C MET A 201 26.16 25.92 -5.90
N THR A 202 27.00 25.93 -4.89
CA THR A 202 28.37 25.39 -4.93
C THR A 202 28.33 23.88 -5.15
N SER A 203 29.44 23.28 -5.61
CA SER A 203 29.56 21.83 -5.78
C SER A 203 29.26 21.04 -4.50
N SER A 204 29.56 21.63 -3.33
CA SER A 204 29.27 21.07 -2.03
C SER A 204 27.76 21.11 -1.71
N GLU A 205 27.11 22.26 -1.95
CA GLU A 205 25.66 22.43 -1.75
C GLU A 205 24.82 21.58 -2.72
N ARG A 206 25.27 21.41 -3.98
CA ARG A 206 24.65 20.49 -4.91
C ARG A 206 24.71 19.04 -4.43
N ARG A 207 25.83 18.63 -3.81
CA ARG A 207 25.89 17.32 -3.16
C ARG A 207 24.89 17.18 -2.02
N TRP A 208 24.59 18.26 -1.31
CA TRP A 208 23.64 18.25 -0.20
C TRP A 208 22.17 18.30 -0.65
N SER A 209 21.85 19.11 -1.67
CA SER A 209 20.48 19.22 -2.20
C SER A 209 20.04 18.01 -2.99
N GLY A 210 20.98 17.15 -3.39
CA GLY A 210 20.67 15.92 -4.11
C GLY A 210 20.26 16.11 -5.58
N VAL A 211 20.44 17.30 -6.12
CA VAL A 211 20.36 17.53 -7.56
C VAL A 211 21.59 16.92 -8.19
N ALA A 212 21.41 15.90 -9.03
CA ALA A 212 22.50 15.40 -9.87
C ALA A 212 23.04 16.56 -10.72
N ALA A 213 24.34 16.67 -10.87
CA ALA A 213 24.90 17.55 -11.88
C ALA A 213 24.38 17.06 -13.24
N ASP A 214 23.87 17.98 -14.08
CA ASP A 214 23.45 17.66 -15.43
C ASP A 214 24.55 16.84 -16.13
N GLY A 215 24.26 15.60 -16.50
CA GLY A 215 25.16 14.74 -17.24
C GLY A 215 26.10 13.84 -16.43
N ALA A 216 26.03 13.82 -15.09
CA ALA A 216 26.72 12.79 -14.32
C ALA A 216 25.89 11.50 -14.33
N GLY A 217 25.84 10.84 -15.48
CA GLY A 217 25.32 9.47 -15.56
C GLY A 217 26.07 8.58 -14.55
N HIS A 218 25.36 7.87 -13.71
CA HIS A 218 25.92 6.95 -12.73
C HIS A 218 26.45 5.71 -13.44
N GLY A 219 27.65 5.86 -14.03
CA GLY A 219 28.34 4.77 -14.67
C GLY A 219 27.65 4.25 -15.94
N ALA A 220 28.10 3.12 -16.42
CA ALA A 220 27.65 2.54 -17.67
C ALA A 220 26.31 1.78 -17.59
N PHE A 221 25.54 1.90 -16.51
CA PHE A 221 24.18 1.32 -16.39
C PHE A 221 23.19 2.08 -17.29
N ARG A 222 22.30 1.36 -17.94
CA ARG A 222 21.32 1.92 -18.88
C ARG A 222 19.90 1.68 -18.36
N THR A 223 19.14 2.76 -18.27
CA THR A 223 17.70 2.71 -17.99
C THR A 223 16.94 2.70 -19.32
N SER A 224 16.01 1.77 -19.47
CA SER A 224 15.10 1.68 -20.60
C SER A 224 13.67 1.63 -20.11
N GLN A 225 12.83 2.54 -20.63
CA GLN A 225 11.39 2.48 -20.38
C GLN A 225 10.82 1.23 -21.03
N ILE A 226 9.95 0.53 -20.30
CA ILE A 226 9.30 -0.71 -20.73
C ILE A 226 7.80 -0.62 -20.43
N ASP A 227 7.01 -1.52 -20.96
CA ASP A 227 5.59 -1.66 -20.64
C ASP A 227 5.37 -2.53 -19.39
N GLY A 228 4.10 -2.61 -18.94
CA GLY A 228 3.71 -3.41 -17.78
C GLY A 228 3.99 -4.90 -17.94
N ASP A 229 3.80 -5.45 -19.14
CA ASP A 229 4.02 -6.87 -19.43
C ASP A 229 5.52 -7.23 -19.38
N ALA A 230 6.37 -6.38 -19.94
CA ALA A 230 7.82 -6.53 -19.85
C ALA A 230 8.28 -6.42 -18.38
N PHE A 231 7.72 -5.48 -17.62
CA PHE A 231 8.01 -5.36 -16.20
C PHE A 231 7.56 -6.60 -15.42
N ALA A 232 6.36 -7.12 -15.68
CA ALA A 232 5.85 -8.34 -15.03
C ALA A 232 6.78 -9.55 -15.26
N ARG A 233 7.32 -9.71 -16.48
CA ARG A 233 8.28 -10.79 -16.78
C ARG A 233 9.60 -10.68 -16.01
N LEU A 234 9.98 -9.49 -15.55
CA LEU A 234 11.21 -9.28 -14.78
C LEU A 234 11.04 -9.57 -13.28
N ILE A 235 9.82 -9.64 -12.76
CA ILE A 235 9.57 -9.78 -11.32
C ILE A 235 10.10 -11.12 -10.82
N GLU A 236 9.77 -12.22 -11.48
CA GLU A 236 10.16 -13.56 -11.01
C GLU A 236 11.68 -13.74 -10.91
N PRO A 237 12.49 -13.46 -11.96
CA PRO A 237 13.93 -13.59 -11.87
C PRO A 237 14.58 -12.61 -10.87
N LEU A 238 14.05 -11.40 -10.71
CA LEU A 238 14.60 -10.41 -9.79
C LEU A 238 14.19 -10.63 -8.33
N THR A 239 13.16 -11.45 -8.07
CA THR A 239 12.72 -11.83 -6.72
C THR A 239 13.15 -13.23 -6.31
N ALA A 240 13.82 -13.99 -7.19
CA ALA A 240 14.25 -15.37 -6.92
C ALA A 240 15.16 -15.52 -5.71
N GLN A 241 15.86 -14.45 -5.32
CA GLN A 241 16.70 -14.38 -4.13
C GLN A 241 15.95 -14.48 -2.79
N PHE A 242 14.64 -14.22 -2.78
CA PHE A 242 13.84 -14.26 -1.55
C PHE A 242 13.26 -15.65 -1.33
N ALA A 243 13.52 -16.21 -0.15
CA ALA A 243 12.99 -17.52 0.24
C ALA A 243 11.44 -17.50 0.29
N LEU A 244 10.87 -16.43 0.83
CA LEU A 244 9.42 -16.18 0.90
C LEU A 244 9.06 -15.07 -0.10
N ARG A 245 8.30 -15.41 -1.15
CA ARG A 245 7.90 -14.47 -2.20
C ARG A 245 6.53 -14.79 -2.79
N PRO A 246 5.84 -13.81 -3.39
CA PRO A 246 4.62 -14.06 -4.13
C PRO A 246 4.82 -15.01 -5.31
N LYS A 247 3.78 -15.81 -5.56
CA LYS A 247 3.59 -16.56 -6.78
C LYS A 247 2.20 -16.25 -7.31
N TRP A 248 2.09 -15.10 -7.96
CA TRP A 248 0.80 -14.58 -8.43
C TRP A 248 0.08 -15.62 -9.31
N ALA A 249 -1.24 -15.74 -9.11
CA ALA A 249 -2.09 -16.52 -10.00
C ALA A 249 -2.14 -15.90 -11.40
N ALA A 250 -2.52 -16.68 -12.40
CA ALA A 250 -2.67 -16.20 -13.76
C ALA A 250 -3.60 -14.98 -13.81
N GLY A 251 -3.15 -13.90 -14.46
CA GLY A 251 -3.88 -12.64 -14.58
C GLY A 251 -3.93 -11.77 -13.32
N GLN A 252 -3.49 -12.27 -12.15
CA GLN A 252 -3.52 -11.48 -10.90
C GLN A 252 -2.57 -10.30 -10.97
N LEU A 253 -1.34 -10.52 -11.42
CA LEU A 253 -0.34 -9.46 -11.54
C LEU A 253 -0.76 -8.41 -12.55
N ASP A 254 -1.29 -8.82 -13.71
CA ASP A 254 -1.78 -7.89 -14.74
C ASP A 254 -2.93 -7.03 -14.22
N HIS A 255 -3.86 -7.63 -13.47
CA HIS A 255 -4.92 -6.90 -12.78
C HIS A 255 -4.35 -5.85 -11.81
N MET A 256 -3.35 -6.22 -11.00
CA MET A 256 -2.71 -5.32 -10.04
C MET A 256 -1.97 -4.16 -10.71
N LEU A 257 -1.24 -4.41 -11.79
CA LEU A 257 -0.54 -3.37 -12.55
C LEU A 257 -1.52 -2.43 -13.25
N THR A 258 -2.63 -2.96 -13.79
CA THR A 258 -3.72 -2.17 -14.38
C THR A 258 -4.36 -1.27 -13.34
N ASP A 259 -4.63 -1.79 -12.14
CA ASP A 259 -5.22 -1.02 -11.04
C ASP A 259 -4.26 0.06 -10.52
N ALA A 260 -2.97 -0.28 -10.39
CA ALA A 260 -1.94 0.67 -10.00
C ALA A 260 -1.85 1.86 -10.98
N ALA A 261 -2.03 1.63 -12.29
CA ALA A 261 -2.01 2.68 -13.29
C ALA A 261 -3.20 3.66 -13.17
N GLN A 262 -4.29 3.25 -12.53
CA GLN A 262 -5.51 4.07 -12.35
C GLN A 262 -5.46 5.02 -11.15
N LYS A 263 -4.32 5.69 -10.92
CA LYS A 263 -4.11 6.67 -9.84
C LYS A 263 -3.70 8.04 -10.40
N PRO A 264 -4.60 8.75 -11.10
CA PRO A 264 -4.26 9.97 -11.84
C PRO A 264 -3.68 11.08 -10.95
N ASP A 265 -4.05 11.12 -9.68
CA ASP A 265 -3.50 12.08 -8.72
C ASP A 265 -2.01 11.88 -8.42
N PHE A 266 -1.48 10.69 -8.64
CA PHE A 266 -0.06 10.40 -8.49
C PHE A 266 0.74 10.65 -9.77
N GLY A 267 0.08 10.79 -10.92
CA GLY A 267 0.69 10.93 -12.23
C GLY A 267 0.74 9.62 -13.02
N GLU A 268 1.51 9.59 -14.08
CA GLU A 268 1.71 8.43 -14.95
C GLU A 268 2.51 7.33 -14.22
N LEU A 269 2.08 6.09 -14.34
CA LEU A 269 2.85 4.94 -13.84
C LEU A 269 3.92 4.57 -14.87
N VAL A 270 5.17 4.77 -14.50
CA VAL A 270 6.35 4.50 -15.33
C VAL A 270 6.96 3.16 -14.90
N TYR A 271 7.27 2.34 -15.88
CA TYR A 271 8.05 1.12 -15.72
C TYR A 271 9.39 1.25 -16.43
N ALA A 272 10.47 0.81 -15.79
CA ALA A 272 11.78 0.80 -16.42
C ALA A 272 12.60 -0.42 -16.01
N SER A 273 13.41 -0.89 -16.93
CA SER A 273 14.46 -1.89 -16.69
C SER A 273 15.82 -1.21 -16.58
N VAL A 274 16.72 -1.84 -15.83
CA VAL A 274 18.11 -1.38 -15.65
C VAL A 274 19.06 -2.47 -16.13
N ALA A 275 19.86 -2.15 -17.13
CA ALA A 275 20.88 -3.03 -17.67
C ALA A 275 22.30 -2.61 -17.22
N SER A 276 23.13 -3.57 -16.94
CA SER A 276 24.56 -3.39 -16.66
C SER A 276 25.34 -2.94 -17.93
N PRO A 277 26.59 -2.51 -17.80
CA PRO A 277 27.43 -2.15 -18.96
C PRO A 277 27.57 -3.24 -20.00
N VAL A 278 27.49 -4.51 -19.58
CA VAL A 278 27.56 -5.66 -20.48
C VAL A 278 26.21 -6.09 -21.05
N GLY A 279 25.15 -5.30 -20.80
CA GLY A 279 23.81 -5.51 -21.36
C GLY A 279 22.93 -6.50 -20.56
N THR A 280 23.40 -7.03 -19.44
CA THR A 280 22.58 -7.92 -18.59
C THR A 280 21.58 -7.09 -17.77
N ASN A 281 20.31 -7.50 -17.73
CA ASN A 281 19.32 -6.88 -16.86
C ASN A 281 19.64 -7.18 -15.40
N VAL A 282 19.81 -6.13 -14.59
CA VAL A 282 20.20 -6.22 -13.17
C VAL A 282 19.13 -5.71 -12.23
N GLY A 283 18.07 -5.07 -12.77
CA GLY A 283 16.99 -4.56 -11.97
C GLY A 283 15.87 -3.94 -12.79
N ALA A 284 14.82 -3.54 -12.10
CA ALA A 284 13.68 -2.84 -12.66
C ALA A 284 13.02 -2.00 -11.57
N PHE A 285 12.25 -0.99 -11.97
CA PHE A 285 11.45 -0.20 -11.04
C PHE A 285 10.13 0.24 -11.67
N ALA A 286 9.14 0.45 -10.79
CA ALA A 286 7.85 1.02 -11.14
C ALA A 286 7.53 2.16 -10.18
N TYR A 287 7.14 3.33 -10.72
CA TYR A 287 6.76 4.48 -9.90
C TYR A 287 5.83 5.42 -10.64
N HIS A 288 4.97 6.13 -9.91
CA HIS A 288 4.16 7.18 -10.49
C HIS A 288 4.98 8.46 -10.61
N ALA A 289 5.06 9.01 -11.82
CA ALA A 289 5.78 10.22 -12.14
C ALA A 289 4.80 11.37 -12.40
N ARG A 290 5.04 12.48 -11.71
CA ARG A 290 4.32 13.73 -11.94
C ARG A 290 5.32 14.88 -11.89
N ALA A 291 5.43 15.63 -12.96
CA ALA A 291 6.31 16.80 -13.03
C ALA A 291 5.95 17.80 -11.91
N GLY A 292 6.95 18.25 -11.14
CA GLY A 292 6.79 19.10 -9.97
C GLY A 292 6.15 18.44 -8.73
N GLY A 293 5.67 17.21 -8.87
CA GLY A 293 5.07 16.44 -7.77
C GLY A 293 6.07 15.50 -7.11
N ILE A 294 5.59 14.79 -6.07
CA ILE A 294 6.33 13.72 -5.41
C ILE A 294 6.03 12.41 -6.12
N GLY A 295 7.05 11.79 -6.71
CA GLY A 295 6.95 10.46 -7.31
C GLY A 295 6.69 9.39 -6.25
N ARG A 296 5.72 8.52 -6.51
CA ARG A 296 5.34 7.41 -5.62
C ARG A 296 5.92 6.12 -6.15
N VAL A 297 6.96 5.62 -5.49
CA VAL A 297 7.61 4.38 -5.89
C VAL A 297 6.76 3.21 -5.43
N LEU A 298 6.28 2.44 -6.41
CA LEU A 298 5.51 1.24 -6.19
C LEU A 298 6.42 0.05 -5.89
N GLN A 299 7.47 -0.12 -6.73
CA GLN A 299 8.39 -1.24 -6.59
C GLN A 299 9.80 -0.90 -7.10
N ILE A 300 10.81 -1.38 -6.40
CA ILE A 300 12.20 -1.47 -6.87
C ILE A 300 12.60 -2.94 -6.77
N LEU A 301 13.14 -3.46 -7.85
CA LEU A 301 13.66 -4.82 -7.98
C LEU A 301 15.12 -4.74 -8.38
N ALA A 302 16.00 -5.47 -7.68
CA ALA A 302 17.43 -5.50 -7.98
C ALA A 302 18.02 -6.87 -7.68
N LEU A 303 18.93 -7.34 -8.52
CA LEU A 303 19.75 -8.49 -8.19
C LEU A 303 20.65 -8.19 -6.98
N PRO A 304 21.10 -9.21 -6.24
CA PRO A 304 22.05 -9.04 -5.13
C PRO A 304 23.27 -8.21 -5.55
N GLY A 305 23.63 -7.20 -4.73
CA GLY A 305 24.74 -6.30 -5.01
C GLY A 305 24.45 -5.18 -6.03
N GLN A 306 23.29 -5.17 -6.69
CA GLN A 306 22.94 -4.18 -7.73
C GLN A 306 21.96 -3.11 -7.27
N ALA A 307 21.48 -3.18 -6.04
CA ALA A 307 20.49 -2.26 -5.50
C ALA A 307 20.90 -0.78 -5.64
N GLY A 308 22.18 -0.48 -5.42
CA GLY A 308 22.72 0.87 -5.54
C GLY A 308 22.54 1.44 -6.93
N SER A 309 22.99 0.73 -7.97
CA SER A 309 22.89 1.16 -9.36
C SER A 309 21.44 1.33 -9.81
N VAL A 310 20.55 0.43 -9.37
CA VAL A 310 19.12 0.51 -9.71
C VAL A 310 18.47 1.74 -9.06
N ILE A 311 18.79 2.05 -7.80
CA ILE A 311 18.28 3.23 -7.10
C ILE A 311 18.81 4.51 -7.76
N ASP A 312 20.08 4.55 -8.16
CA ASP A 312 20.66 5.71 -8.85
C ASP A 312 19.95 5.93 -10.19
N CYS A 313 19.73 4.89 -10.98
CA CYS A 313 18.96 4.96 -12.22
C CYS A 313 17.52 5.46 -12.00
N LEU A 314 16.84 5.01 -10.95
CA LEU A 314 15.51 5.51 -10.59
C LEU A 314 15.53 7.00 -10.25
N ILE A 315 16.53 7.47 -9.48
CA ILE A 315 16.67 8.88 -9.12
C ILE A 315 16.91 9.74 -10.37
N ASP A 316 17.77 9.28 -11.27
CA ASP A 316 18.09 9.99 -12.52
C ASP A 316 16.87 10.05 -13.46
N ASP A 317 16.15 8.95 -13.65
CA ASP A 317 14.91 8.93 -14.45
C ASP A 317 13.84 9.87 -13.88
N ALA A 318 13.64 9.85 -12.57
CA ALA A 318 12.68 10.74 -11.90
C ALA A 318 13.10 12.23 -12.00
N ALA A 319 14.40 12.52 -11.89
CA ALA A 319 14.93 13.88 -12.06
C ALA A 319 14.74 14.39 -13.49
N ALA A 320 14.99 13.55 -14.50
CA ALA A 320 14.78 13.85 -15.91
C ALA A 320 13.30 14.15 -16.23
N ARG A 321 12.37 13.44 -15.60
CA ARG A 321 10.91 13.67 -15.69
C ARG A 321 10.42 14.87 -14.88
N GLY A 322 11.32 15.59 -14.21
CA GLY A 322 10.95 16.78 -13.42
C GLY A 322 10.25 16.50 -12.10
N VAL A 323 10.34 15.30 -11.56
CA VAL A 323 9.80 14.95 -10.25
C VAL A 323 10.55 15.71 -9.15
N SER A 324 9.83 16.21 -8.13
CA SER A 324 10.44 17.02 -7.06
C SER A 324 11.09 16.20 -5.95
N GLY A 325 10.70 14.96 -5.79
CA GLY A 325 11.24 13.99 -4.86
C GLY A 325 10.57 12.64 -5.05
N LEU A 326 11.14 11.61 -4.46
CA LEU A 326 10.62 10.25 -4.47
C LEU A 326 10.20 9.84 -3.07
N ARG A 327 9.15 9.05 -2.96
CA ARG A 327 8.71 8.39 -1.74
C ARG A 327 8.30 6.96 -2.06
N GLY A 328 8.69 6.02 -1.21
CA GLY A 328 8.28 4.63 -1.33
C GLY A 328 8.35 3.88 0.00
N ARG A 329 7.84 2.68 0.02
CA ARG A 329 7.96 1.75 1.15
C ARG A 329 9.27 0.99 1.03
N ILE A 330 9.90 0.72 2.15
CA ILE A 330 11.18 0.01 2.18
C ILE A 330 11.02 -1.48 1.83
N GLN A 331 11.99 -1.99 1.09
CA GLN A 331 12.32 -3.41 1.04
C GLN A 331 13.67 -3.56 1.77
N PRO A 332 13.79 -4.39 2.81
CA PRO A 332 15.02 -4.47 3.60
C PRO A 332 16.29 -4.74 2.79
N ALA A 333 16.16 -5.52 1.71
CA ALA A 333 17.28 -5.81 0.79
C ALA A 333 17.86 -4.56 0.10
N LEU A 334 17.15 -3.44 0.11
CA LEU A 334 17.58 -2.16 -0.49
C LEU A 334 18.16 -1.20 0.54
N LEU A 335 18.00 -1.48 1.85
CA LEU A 335 18.30 -0.52 2.92
C LEU A 335 19.75 -0.06 2.91
N GLU A 336 20.70 -0.99 2.82
CA GLU A 336 22.14 -0.68 2.80
C GLU A 336 22.48 0.27 1.65
N ALA A 337 21.97 -0.03 0.46
CA ALA A 337 22.18 0.81 -0.72
C ALA A 337 21.54 2.20 -0.58
N MET A 338 20.46 2.34 0.17
CA MET A 338 19.78 3.61 0.41
C MET A 338 20.52 4.52 1.41
N LEU A 339 21.24 3.96 2.40
CA LEU A 339 21.88 4.72 3.46
C LEU A 339 22.90 5.76 2.95
N GLY A 340 23.61 5.48 1.88
CA GLY A 340 24.58 6.41 1.29
C GLY A 340 23.99 7.46 0.33
N ARG A 341 22.66 7.46 0.07
CA ARG A 341 22.03 8.21 -1.02
C ARG A 341 21.15 9.40 -0.59
N ARG A 342 21.37 9.92 0.62
CA ARG A 342 20.60 11.05 1.18
C ARG A 342 19.10 10.79 1.18
N ILE A 343 18.75 9.59 1.52
CA ILE A 343 17.37 9.15 1.71
C ILE A 343 17.04 9.27 3.19
N ALA A 344 15.94 9.94 3.50
CA ALA A 344 15.39 10.00 4.84
C ALA A 344 14.39 8.86 5.05
N PHE A 345 14.35 8.30 6.25
CA PHE A 345 13.42 7.25 6.65
C PHE A 345 12.43 7.77 7.67
N LEU A 346 11.17 7.39 7.50
CA LEU A 346 10.03 7.84 8.32
C LEU A 346 9.20 6.62 8.71
N THR A 347 8.74 6.58 9.95
CA THR A 347 7.71 5.62 10.38
C THR A 347 6.33 6.24 10.18
N VAL A 348 5.55 5.70 9.25
CA VAL A 348 4.19 6.19 8.93
C VAL A 348 3.14 5.16 9.34
N ALA A 349 3.42 3.90 9.11
CA ALA A 349 2.56 2.78 9.46
C ALA A 349 3.43 1.54 9.70
N SER A 350 2.92 0.59 10.46
CA SER A 350 3.63 -0.65 10.74
C SER A 350 3.29 -1.73 9.70
N THR A 351 4.29 -2.51 9.33
CA THR A 351 4.08 -3.82 8.72
C THR A 351 3.94 -4.83 9.87
N VAL A 352 2.80 -5.48 9.93
CA VAL A 352 2.46 -6.47 10.94
C VAL A 352 2.14 -7.80 10.29
N VAL A 353 2.59 -8.88 10.90
CA VAL A 353 2.43 -10.23 10.36
C VAL A 353 1.97 -11.20 11.43
N HIS A 354 1.28 -12.25 11.02
CA HIS A 354 0.92 -13.38 11.85
C HIS A 354 1.05 -14.66 11.03
N SER A 355 1.64 -15.67 11.61
CA SER A 355 1.68 -17.04 11.10
C SER A 355 1.73 -18.01 12.28
N ARG A 356 1.17 -19.21 12.08
CA ARG A 356 1.32 -20.33 13.01
C ARG A 356 2.60 -21.12 12.78
N ASP A 357 3.26 -20.86 11.64
CA ASP A 357 4.52 -21.48 11.24
C ASP A 357 5.69 -20.57 11.66
N PRO A 358 6.55 -20.99 12.60
CA PRO A 358 7.67 -20.19 13.07
C PRO A 358 8.73 -19.95 12.00
N GLU A 359 8.91 -20.89 11.04
CA GLU A 359 9.90 -20.73 9.96
C GLU A 359 9.53 -19.54 9.05
N LEU A 360 8.23 -19.34 8.79
CA LEU A 360 7.76 -18.20 8.02
C LEU A 360 7.97 -16.88 8.78
N LEU A 361 7.72 -16.87 10.09
CA LEU A 361 7.99 -15.69 10.92
C LEU A 361 9.49 -15.36 10.95
N ASP A 362 10.34 -16.36 11.04
CA ASP A 362 11.79 -16.16 11.06
C ASP A 362 12.31 -15.69 9.71
N ALA A 363 11.81 -16.22 8.59
CA ALA A 363 12.15 -15.73 7.26
C ALA A 363 11.78 -14.24 7.10
N MET A 364 10.62 -13.82 7.60
CA MET A 364 10.20 -12.42 7.56
C MET A 364 11.04 -11.53 8.47
N LYS A 365 11.33 -11.96 9.71
CA LYS A 365 12.20 -11.23 10.66
C LYS A 365 13.62 -11.07 10.12
N ASN A 366 14.14 -12.07 9.41
CA ASN A 366 15.49 -12.08 8.84
C ASN A 366 15.58 -11.44 7.44
N SER A 367 14.51 -10.71 7.02
CA SER A 367 14.49 -10.00 5.73
C SER A 367 14.63 -10.89 4.49
N GLN A 368 14.28 -12.17 4.62
CA GLN A 368 14.28 -13.16 3.54
C GLN A 368 12.95 -13.20 2.78
N ALA A 369 12.06 -12.26 3.07
CA ALA A 369 10.75 -12.17 2.46
C ALA A 369 10.65 -10.98 1.50
N PHE A 370 9.99 -11.18 0.36
CA PHE A 370 9.55 -10.12 -0.51
C PHE A 370 8.13 -9.70 -0.12
N LEU A 371 8.03 -8.61 0.64
CA LEU A 371 6.78 -8.00 1.12
C LEU A 371 6.74 -6.53 0.67
N ASN A 372 5.60 -5.86 0.87
CA ASN A 372 5.34 -4.47 0.49
C ASN A 372 5.26 -4.23 -1.04
N GLY A 373 4.82 -3.07 -1.44
CA GLY A 373 4.67 -2.71 -2.84
C GLY A 373 3.67 -3.60 -3.58
N LEU A 374 4.13 -4.33 -4.60
CA LEU A 374 3.30 -5.30 -5.33
C LEU A 374 2.96 -6.54 -4.50
N ALA A 375 3.77 -6.89 -3.52
CA ALA A 375 3.45 -7.95 -2.58
C ALA A 375 2.58 -7.47 -1.41
N GLY A 376 2.20 -6.18 -1.37
CA GLY A 376 1.38 -5.55 -0.35
C GLY A 376 0.11 -4.93 -0.91
N GLU A 377 -0.23 -3.74 -0.40
CA GLU A 377 -1.50 -3.05 -0.72
C GLU A 377 -1.29 -1.79 -1.59
N GLN A 378 -0.02 -1.34 -1.78
CA GLN A 378 0.29 -0.04 -2.40
C GLN A 378 -0.17 0.09 -3.86
N TRP A 379 -0.37 -1.02 -4.56
CA TRP A 379 -0.87 -1.04 -5.92
C TRP A 379 -2.36 -0.69 -6.01
N SER A 380 -3.18 -1.01 -4.98
CA SER A 380 -4.62 -0.87 -5.02
C SER A 380 -5.07 0.60 -5.04
N ARG A 381 -6.18 0.90 -5.73
CA ARG A 381 -6.79 2.23 -5.75
C ARG A 381 -7.37 2.66 -4.40
N LEU A 382 -7.56 1.75 -3.47
CA LEU A 382 -7.96 2.10 -2.09
C LEU A 382 -6.89 2.96 -1.41
N ILE A 383 -5.62 2.80 -1.82
CA ILE A 383 -4.50 3.61 -1.34
C ILE A 383 -4.18 4.68 -2.38
N GLY A 384 -4.71 5.88 -2.18
CA GLY A 384 -4.42 7.08 -2.97
C GLY A 384 -5.08 7.17 -4.34
N GLY A 385 -6.01 6.28 -4.68
CA GLY A 385 -6.84 6.40 -5.88
C GLY A 385 -8.06 7.32 -5.66
N GLY A 386 -8.46 8.05 -6.71
CA GLY A 386 -9.69 8.83 -6.74
C GLY A 386 -10.88 7.96 -7.17
N PHE A 387 -12.08 8.30 -6.65
CA PHE A 387 -13.36 7.74 -7.08
C PHE A 387 -14.32 8.91 -7.29
N THR A 388 -14.88 9.00 -8.46
CA THR A 388 -15.81 10.06 -8.88
C THR A 388 -17.13 9.46 -9.34
#